data_24f7259d800c2143c33cb3232e114e84
#
_entry.id   24f7259d800c2143c33cb3232e114e84
#
_cell.length_a   1.000
_cell.length_b   1.000
_cell.length_c   1.000
_cell.angle_alpha   90.00
_cell.angle_beta   90.00
_cell.angle_gamma   90.00
#
_symmetry.space_group_name_H-M   'P 1'
#
loop_
_entity.id
_entity.type
_entity.pdbx_description
1 polymer ?
#
loop_
_entity_poly.entity_id
_entity_poly.type
_entity_poly.pdbx_seq_one_letter_code
_entity_poly.pdbx_strand_id
1 'polypeptide(L)'
;MIKTIIFDIDNTMYSFKTGNQAGMAELCAYAKEQFGITEGEFLDKFKKGKKLAEDRVGTDTAAIHNRLIRMQVILELMGKPLFPHALNLYHCYWDALLASVKPEPGLLEAMEALKAAGLTLGVGTDMTAYIQYKKLERLGAAPYIDFITTSEEVGAEKPNPRLFLECARKAGVPAGECLFIGDSLAKDVRGAIGAGMLAFLYAPGSAREGTGGETVPAAGALAPAPAVAAGALAPALAVAAGALVPAPAVPAGVTALTSFYDLPKLVREMNAPNR
;
A
#
# COMPACT_ATOMS: atom_id res chain seq x y z
N MET A 1 8.49 18.38 -16.23
CA MET A 1 9.27 18.50 -14.98
C MET A 1 8.40 17.98 -13.84
N ILE A 2 8.92 17.08 -12.99
CA ILE A 2 8.21 16.56 -11.81
C ILE A 2 8.10 17.64 -10.76
N LYS A 3 6.90 17.88 -10.25
CA LYS A 3 6.61 18.84 -9.17
C LYS A 3 6.07 18.18 -7.92
N THR A 4 5.49 16.98 -8.08
CA THR A 4 4.85 16.25 -6.97
C THR A 4 5.31 14.80 -6.95
N ILE A 5 5.66 14.32 -5.76
CA ILE A 5 5.91 12.89 -5.49
C ILE A 5 4.76 12.36 -4.65
N ILE A 6 4.19 11.23 -5.07
CA ILE A 6 3.06 10.60 -4.39
C ILE A 6 3.49 9.20 -3.97
N PHE A 7 3.33 8.89 -2.70
CA PHE A 7 3.72 7.59 -2.14
C PHE A 7 2.49 6.75 -1.82
N ASP A 8 2.54 5.45 -2.12
CA ASP A 8 1.75 4.48 -1.39
C ASP A 8 2.33 4.27 0.02
N ILE A 9 1.58 3.63 0.92
CA ILE A 9 2.01 3.40 2.31
C ILE A 9 2.42 1.95 2.55
N ASP A 10 1.48 1.01 2.37
CA ASP A 10 1.66 -0.40 2.78
C ASP A 10 2.64 -1.14 1.86
N ASN A 11 3.72 -1.70 2.41
CA ASN A 11 4.88 -2.29 1.69
C ASN A 11 5.71 -1.30 0.85
N THR A 12 5.41 -0.01 0.93
CA THR A 12 6.19 1.05 0.28
C THR A 12 6.95 1.88 1.32
N MET A 13 6.24 2.51 2.25
CA MET A 13 6.88 3.29 3.33
C MET A 13 7.38 2.42 4.49
N TYR A 14 6.81 1.22 4.66
CA TYR A 14 7.16 0.25 5.70
C TYR A 14 6.75 -1.17 5.28
N SER A 15 7.30 -2.19 5.94
CA SER A 15 6.91 -3.58 5.72
C SER A 15 5.59 -3.92 6.43
N PHE A 16 4.49 -4.01 5.68
CA PHE A 16 3.19 -4.45 6.22
C PHE A 16 3.27 -5.87 6.82
N LYS A 17 4.12 -6.75 6.26
CA LYS A 17 4.28 -8.12 6.75
C LYS A 17 4.68 -8.15 8.23
N THR A 18 5.68 -7.34 8.61
CA THR A 18 6.17 -7.26 9.99
C THR A 18 5.07 -6.77 10.93
N GLY A 19 4.39 -5.68 10.57
CA GLY A 19 3.29 -5.15 11.37
C GLY A 19 2.12 -6.11 11.51
N ASN A 20 1.73 -6.77 10.41
CA ASN A 20 0.65 -7.76 10.43
C ASN A 20 0.98 -8.97 11.32
N GLN A 21 2.24 -9.41 11.36
CA GLN A 21 2.66 -10.50 12.26
C GLN A 21 2.46 -10.11 13.73
N ALA A 22 2.86 -8.91 14.12
CA ALA A 22 2.64 -8.41 15.48
C ALA A 22 1.15 -8.33 15.83
N GLY A 23 0.33 -7.74 14.95
CA GLY A 23 -1.11 -7.66 15.15
C GLY A 23 -1.79 -9.03 15.25
N MET A 24 -1.39 -9.99 14.43
CA MET A 24 -1.93 -11.36 14.48
C MET A 24 -1.55 -12.10 15.76
N ALA A 25 -0.33 -11.89 16.28
CA ALA A 25 0.08 -12.49 17.55
C ALA A 25 -0.80 -12.02 18.71
N GLU A 26 -1.09 -10.73 18.79
CA GLU A 26 -1.97 -10.16 19.82
C GLU A 26 -3.42 -10.66 19.69
N LEU A 27 -3.93 -10.81 18.45
CA LEU A 27 -5.25 -11.42 18.25
C LEU A 27 -5.32 -12.86 18.77
N CYS A 28 -4.30 -13.67 18.50
CA CYS A 28 -4.21 -15.05 18.99
C CYS A 28 -4.12 -15.09 20.52
N ALA A 29 -3.32 -14.20 21.12
CA ALA A 29 -3.21 -14.08 22.57
C ALA A 29 -4.55 -13.72 23.22
N TYR A 30 -5.24 -12.70 22.69
CA TYR A 30 -6.56 -12.29 23.13
C TYR A 30 -7.59 -13.44 23.03
N ALA A 31 -7.61 -14.13 21.88
CA ALA A 31 -8.55 -15.22 21.65
C ALA A 31 -8.33 -16.41 22.61
N LYS A 32 -7.06 -16.72 22.91
CA LYS A 32 -6.70 -17.75 23.91
C LYS A 32 -7.16 -17.34 25.30
N GLU A 33 -6.88 -16.12 25.72
CA GLU A 33 -7.21 -15.61 27.05
C GLU A 33 -8.71 -15.51 27.26
N GLN A 34 -9.44 -14.88 26.32
CA GLN A 34 -10.85 -14.56 26.50
C GLN A 34 -11.80 -15.69 26.12
N PHE A 35 -11.40 -16.57 25.20
CA PHE A 35 -12.28 -17.60 24.65
C PHE A 35 -11.77 -19.03 24.87
N GLY A 36 -10.55 -19.21 25.38
CA GLY A 36 -9.96 -20.52 25.63
C GLY A 36 -9.67 -21.35 24.37
N ILE A 37 -9.59 -20.72 23.19
CA ILE A 37 -9.31 -21.38 21.92
C ILE A 37 -7.84 -21.36 21.58
N THR A 38 -7.37 -22.37 20.86
CA THR A 38 -5.99 -22.45 20.41
C THR A 38 -5.71 -21.48 19.27
N GLU A 39 -4.44 -21.17 19.06
CA GLU A 39 -3.99 -20.33 17.93
C GLU A 39 -4.46 -20.90 16.59
N GLY A 40 -4.32 -22.21 16.37
CA GLY A 40 -4.74 -22.86 15.12
C GLY A 40 -6.24 -22.71 14.86
N GLU A 41 -7.06 -22.94 15.87
CA GLU A 41 -8.51 -22.75 15.77
C GLU A 41 -8.89 -21.30 15.46
N PHE A 42 -8.22 -20.34 16.11
CA PHE A 42 -8.45 -18.92 15.84
C PHE A 42 -8.05 -18.53 14.41
N LEU A 43 -6.87 -18.97 13.94
CA LEU A 43 -6.40 -18.68 12.58
C LEU A 43 -7.34 -19.24 11.51
N ASP A 44 -7.92 -20.43 11.71
CA ASP A 44 -8.93 -20.98 10.83
C ASP A 44 -10.21 -20.13 10.80
N LYS A 45 -10.70 -19.68 11.97
CA LYS A 45 -11.84 -18.78 12.06
C LYS A 45 -11.52 -17.42 11.42
N PHE A 46 -10.29 -16.89 11.64
CA PHE A 46 -9.85 -15.65 11.05
C PHE A 46 -9.83 -15.71 9.52
N LYS A 47 -9.30 -16.79 8.94
CA LYS A 47 -9.29 -17.00 7.48
C LYS A 47 -10.70 -17.05 6.88
N LYS A 48 -11.60 -17.82 7.51
CA LYS A 48 -13.01 -17.92 7.10
C LYS A 48 -13.74 -16.59 7.28
N GLY A 49 -13.54 -15.91 8.41
CA GLY A 49 -14.14 -14.62 8.71
C GLY A 49 -13.69 -13.51 7.78
N LYS A 50 -12.40 -13.51 7.39
CA LYS A 50 -11.90 -12.61 6.37
C LYS A 50 -12.67 -12.75 5.06
N LYS A 51 -12.79 -13.98 4.56
CA LYS A 51 -13.52 -14.26 3.31
C LYS A 51 -14.99 -13.82 3.39
N LEU A 52 -15.67 -14.17 4.47
CA LEU A 52 -17.08 -13.78 4.67
C LEU A 52 -17.26 -12.26 4.81
N ALA A 53 -16.32 -11.56 5.44
CA ALA A 53 -16.37 -10.11 5.51
C ALA A 53 -16.20 -9.48 4.11
N GLU A 54 -15.26 -9.99 3.31
CA GLU A 54 -15.06 -9.58 1.91
C GLU A 54 -16.33 -9.82 1.07
N ASP A 55 -16.97 -10.97 1.22
CA ASP A 55 -18.23 -11.30 0.51
C ASP A 55 -19.39 -10.37 0.92
N ARG A 56 -19.43 -9.88 2.17
CA ARG A 56 -20.46 -8.95 2.66
C ARG A 56 -20.28 -7.52 2.17
N VAL A 57 -19.04 -7.03 2.13
CA VAL A 57 -18.76 -5.61 1.83
C VAL A 57 -18.41 -5.37 0.36
N GLY A 58 -18.10 -6.42 -0.39
CA GLY A 58 -17.60 -6.32 -1.76
C GLY A 58 -16.07 -6.15 -1.81
N THR A 59 -15.51 -6.15 -3.03
CA THR A 59 -14.05 -6.18 -3.25
C THR A 59 -13.46 -4.88 -3.77
N ASP A 60 -14.28 -3.97 -4.29
CA ASP A 60 -13.84 -2.68 -4.85
C ASP A 60 -14.28 -1.51 -3.95
N THR A 61 -13.94 -1.64 -2.67
CA THR A 61 -14.31 -0.65 -1.66
C THR A 61 -13.34 -0.67 -0.48
N ALA A 62 -13.05 0.49 0.10
CA ALA A 62 -12.22 0.60 1.30
C ALA A 62 -12.76 -0.20 2.51
N ALA A 63 -14.06 -0.52 2.53
CA ALA A 63 -14.66 -1.34 3.57
C ALA A 63 -14.05 -2.74 3.66
N ILE A 64 -13.46 -3.28 2.59
CA ILE A 64 -12.74 -4.56 2.59
C ILE A 64 -11.57 -4.56 3.57
N HIS A 65 -10.99 -3.38 3.82
CA HIS A 65 -9.89 -3.19 4.76
C HIS A 65 -10.34 -2.91 6.19
N ASN A 66 -11.65 -2.74 6.42
CA ASN A 66 -12.17 -2.43 7.76
C ASN A 66 -12.04 -3.63 8.69
N ARG A 67 -11.05 -3.59 9.57
CA ARG A 67 -10.78 -4.67 10.53
C ARG A 67 -11.90 -4.84 11.54
N LEU A 68 -12.64 -3.78 11.89
CA LEU A 68 -13.75 -3.91 12.84
C LEU A 68 -14.87 -4.79 12.30
N ILE A 69 -15.26 -4.58 11.04
CA ILE A 69 -16.24 -5.46 10.36
C ILE A 69 -15.71 -6.90 10.33
N ARG A 70 -14.43 -7.09 10.04
CA ARG A 70 -13.80 -8.42 10.05
C ARG A 70 -13.86 -9.07 11.43
N MET A 71 -13.55 -8.33 12.50
CA MET A 71 -13.64 -8.86 13.88
C MET A 71 -15.07 -9.20 14.26
N GLN A 72 -16.06 -8.39 13.87
CA GLN A 72 -17.46 -8.71 14.03
C GLN A 72 -17.81 -10.06 13.39
N VAL A 73 -17.45 -10.26 12.13
CA VAL A 73 -17.75 -11.51 11.40
C VAL A 73 -17.07 -12.72 12.04
N ILE A 74 -15.84 -12.57 12.53
CA ILE A 74 -15.12 -13.63 13.23
C ILE A 74 -15.83 -14.03 14.53
N LEU A 75 -16.26 -13.05 15.32
CA LEU A 75 -17.03 -13.29 16.55
C LEU A 75 -18.36 -13.98 16.27
N GLU A 76 -19.08 -13.56 15.24
CA GLU A 76 -20.30 -14.22 14.77
C GLU A 76 -20.06 -15.71 14.43
N LEU A 77 -18.97 -16.00 13.67
CA LEU A 77 -18.56 -17.36 13.34
C LEU A 77 -18.17 -18.22 14.54
N MET A 78 -17.70 -17.57 15.60
CA MET A 78 -17.32 -18.23 16.85
C MET A 78 -18.47 -18.35 17.84
N GLY A 79 -19.64 -17.76 17.56
CA GLY A 79 -20.76 -17.67 18.49
C GLY A 79 -20.40 -16.89 19.77
N LYS A 80 -19.52 -15.87 19.66
CA LYS A 80 -19.05 -15.06 20.78
C LYS A 80 -19.76 -13.69 20.77
N PRO A 81 -19.95 -13.06 21.97
CA PRO A 81 -20.54 -11.74 22.05
C PRO A 81 -19.72 -10.69 21.26
N LEU A 82 -20.43 -9.75 20.62
CA LEU A 82 -19.75 -8.66 19.91
C LEU A 82 -19.12 -7.66 20.88
N PHE A 83 -19.80 -7.36 21.97
CA PHE A 83 -19.32 -6.40 22.97
C PHE A 83 -18.80 -7.13 24.22
N PRO A 84 -17.64 -6.70 24.75
CA PRO A 84 -16.73 -5.63 24.25
C PRO A 84 -15.74 -6.13 23.20
N HIS A 85 -15.81 -7.39 22.77
CA HIS A 85 -14.75 -8.13 22.09
C HIS A 85 -14.39 -7.57 20.69
N ALA A 86 -15.36 -7.07 19.92
CA ALA A 86 -15.07 -6.58 18.57
C ALA A 86 -14.09 -5.39 18.57
N LEU A 87 -14.32 -4.41 19.44
CA LEU A 87 -13.42 -3.27 19.60
C LEU A 87 -12.09 -3.67 20.24
N ASN A 88 -12.11 -4.54 21.23
CA ASN A 88 -10.88 -5.04 21.85
C ASN A 88 -9.98 -5.73 20.83
N LEU A 89 -10.49 -6.65 20.03
CA LEU A 89 -9.76 -7.31 18.95
C LEU A 89 -9.24 -6.29 17.90
N TYR A 90 -10.08 -5.30 17.55
CA TYR A 90 -9.67 -4.23 16.63
C TYR A 90 -8.47 -3.45 17.17
N HIS A 91 -8.52 -3.05 18.45
CA HIS A 91 -7.42 -2.30 19.09
C HIS A 91 -6.19 -3.17 19.27
N CYS A 92 -6.31 -4.40 19.79
CA CYS A 92 -5.18 -5.33 19.91
C CYS A 92 -4.40 -5.45 18.58
N TYR A 93 -5.11 -5.63 17.47
CA TYR A 93 -4.48 -5.76 16.17
C TYR A 93 -3.76 -4.48 15.74
N TRP A 94 -4.47 -3.34 15.77
CA TRP A 94 -3.91 -2.10 15.25
C TRP A 94 -2.84 -1.50 16.15
N ASP A 95 -2.99 -1.57 17.46
CA ASP A 95 -2.01 -1.03 18.41
C ASP A 95 -0.68 -1.79 18.29
N ALA A 96 -0.72 -3.13 18.20
CA ALA A 96 0.48 -3.94 17.99
C ALA A 96 1.12 -3.69 16.62
N LEU A 97 0.31 -3.63 15.55
CA LEU A 97 0.82 -3.29 14.22
C LEU A 97 1.50 -1.92 14.25
N LEU A 98 0.82 -0.88 14.70
CA LEU A 98 1.34 0.48 14.74
C LEU A 98 2.58 0.62 15.63
N ALA A 99 2.66 -0.12 16.74
CA ALA A 99 3.85 -0.14 17.59
C ALA A 99 5.07 -0.75 16.92
N SER A 100 4.87 -1.68 15.99
CA SER A 100 5.94 -2.44 15.31
C SER A 100 6.43 -1.83 14.01
N VAL A 101 5.66 -0.89 13.39
CA VAL A 101 6.05 -0.30 12.11
C VAL A 101 7.29 0.60 12.26
N LYS A 102 8.18 0.50 11.29
CA LYS A 102 9.37 1.34 11.14
C LYS A 102 9.44 1.81 9.69
N PRO A 103 9.86 3.05 9.44
CA PRO A 103 10.03 3.53 8.07
C PRO A 103 11.09 2.69 7.34
N GLU A 104 10.89 2.51 6.05
CA GLU A 104 11.90 1.94 5.16
C GLU A 104 13.19 2.79 5.21
N PRO A 105 14.37 2.15 5.12
CA PRO A 105 15.65 2.88 5.15
C PRO A 105 15.73 3.97 4.09
N GLY A 106 16.09 5.18 4.51
CA GLY A 106 16.23 6.36 3.63
C GLY A 106 14.92 7.07 3.31
N LEU A 107 13.76 6.59 3.77
CA LEU A 107 12.46 7.21 3.46
C LEU A 107 12.37 8.65 3.98
N LEU A 108 12.66 8.87 5.26
CA LEU A 108 12.51 10.20 5.87
C LEU A 108 13.55 11.18 5.33
N GLU A 109 14.77 10.72 5.14
CA GLU A 109 15.86 11.51 4.55
C GLU A 109 15.53 11.90 3.09
N ALA A 110 14.91 10.99 2.33
CA ALA A 110 14.44 11.30 0.98
C ALA A 110 13.32 12.34 0.99
N MET A 111 12.34 12.20 1.88
CA MET A 111 11.24 13.17 2.01
C MET A 111 11.75 14.56 2.38
N GLU A 112 12.67 14.66 3.35
CA GLU A 112 13.30 15.92 3.73
C GLU A 112 14.03 16.57 2.55
N ALA A 113 14.85 15.81 1.83
CA ALA A 113 15.59 16.29 0.66
C ALA A 113 14.67 16.76 -0.48
N LEU A 114 13.56 16.04 -0.73
CA LEU A 114 12.57 16.41 -1.74
C LEU A 114 11.81 17.67 -1.35
N LYS A 115 11.43 17.82 -0.06
CA LYS A 115 10.82 19.05 0.46
C LYS A 115 11.77 20.24 0.35
N ALA A 116 13.05 20.07 0.70
CA ALA A 116 14.07 21.10 0.54
C ALA A 116 14.29 21.51 -0.93
N ALA A 117 14.04 20.60 -1.87
CA ALA A 117 14.06 20.89 -3.32
C ALA A 117 12.76 21.56 -3.83
N GLY A 118 11.81 21.89 -2.96
CA GLY A 118 10.57 22.59 -3.29
C GLY A 118 9.48 21.70 -3.89
N LEU A 119 9.57 20.38 -3.76
CA LEU A 119 8.57 19.45 -4.26
C LEU A 119 7.39 19.30 -3.27
N THR A 120 6.20 19.10 -3.83
CA THR A 120 5.00 18.70 -3.07
C THR A 120 5.06 17.19 -2.83
N LEU A 121 4.81 16.75 -1.59
CA LEU A 121 4.76 15.33 -1.24
C LEU A 121 3.35 14.95 -0.83
N GLY A 122 2.78 13.95 -1.51
CA GLY A 122 1.45 13.42 -1.23
C GLY A 122 1.45 11.93 -0.96
N VAL A 123 0.30 11.45 -0.51
CA VAL A 123 0.02 10.03 -0.34
C VAL A 123 -1.20 9.65 -1.15
N GLY A 124 -1.10 8.53 -1.89
CA GLY A 124 -2.20 7.89 -2.59
C GLY A 124 -2.30 6.42 -2.19
N THR A 125 -3.28 6.04 -1.38
CA THR A 125 -3.29 4.75 -0.71
C THR A 125 -4.67 4.10 -0.66
N ASP A 126 -4.70 2.78 -0.80
CA ASP A 126 -5.91 2.01 -0.47
C ASP A 126 -6.11 2.01 1.05
N MET A 127 -7.35 1.83 1.52
CA MET A 127 -7.70 1.66 2.92
C MET A 127 -8.50 2.82 3.54
N THR A 128 -8.93 2.60 4.80
CA THR A 128 -9.64 3.60 5.60
C THR A 128 -8.71 4.73 6.06
N ALA A 129 -9.15 5.95 5.94
CA ALA A 129 -8.36 7.15 6.21
C ALA A 129 -7.76 7.15 7.62
N TYR A 130 -8.58 6.85 8.64
CA TYR A 130 -8.15 6.89 10.04
C TYR A 130 -6.86 6.10 10.29
N ILE A 131 -6.76 4.88 9.77
CA ILE A 131 -5.59 4.03 9.99
C ILE A 131 -4.38 4.54 9.20
N GLN A 132 -4.59 5.06 8.00
CA GLN A 132 -3.49 5.60 7.17
C GLN A 132 -2.87 6.85 7.81
N TYR A 133 -3.68 7.74 8.40
CA TYR A 133 -3.17 8.86 9.21
C TYR A 133 -2.33 8.37 10.39
N LYS A 134 -2.82 7.37 11.15
CA LYS A 134 -2.08 6.77 12.27
C LYS A 134 -0.74 6.17 11.84
N LYS A 135 -0.68 5.51 10.68
CA LYS A 135 0.58 4.98 10.13
C LYS A 135 1.57 6.10 9.82
N LEU A 136 1.13 7.17 9.14
CA LEU A 136 2.00 8.31 8.81
C LEU A 136 2.58 8.98 10.06
N GLU A 137 1.76 9.16 11.12
CA GLU A 137 2.23 9.66 12.41
C GLU A 137 3.31 8.75 13.00
N ARG A 138 3.05 7.44 13.05
CA ARG A 138 3.97 6.45 13.64
C ARG A 138 5.27 6.29 12.85
N LEU A 139 5.22 6.43 11.54
CA LEU A 139 6.40 6.41 10.67
C LEU A 139 7.25 7.69 10.76
N GLY A 140 6.74 8.75 11.38
CA GLY A 140 7.40 10.06 11.38
C GLY A 140 7.32 10.78 10.02
N ALA A 141 6.50 10.29 9.09
CA ALA A 141 6.35 10.86 7.75
C ALA A 141 5.39 12.06 7.72
N ALA A 142 4.48 12.16 8.68
CA ALA A 142 3.43 13.19 8.70
C ALA A 142 3.92 14.64 8.50
N PRO A 143 5.07 15.10 9.07
CA PRO A 143 5.55 16.45 8.85
C PRO A 143 5.92 16.81 7.41
N TYR A 144 6.16 15.81 6.56
CA TYR A 144 6.58 16.00 5.17
C TYR A 144 5.41 15.95 4.18
N ILE A 145 4.22 15.47 4.60
CA ILE A 145 3.08 15.21 3.72
C ILE A 145 2.20 16.43 3.60
N ASP A 146 2.01 16.93 2.37
CA ASP A 146 1.16 18.07 2.06
C ASP A 146 -0.32 17.66 1.87
N PHE A 147 -0.57 16.44 1.37
CA PHE A 147 -1.93 15.91 1.20
C PHE A 147 -1.95 14.37 1.24
N ILE A 148 -3.13 13.83 1.55
CA ILE A 148 -3.43 12.40 1.48
C ILE A 148 -4.70 12.17 0.66
N THR A 149 -4.71 11.11 -0.15
CA THR A 149 -5.89 10.59 -0.85
C THR A 149 -6.03 9.11 -0.53
N THR A 150 -7.18 8.71 0.00
CA THR A 150 -7.46 7.33 0.35
C THR A 150 -8.55 6.75 -0.56
N SER A 151 -8.57 5.42 -0.73
CA SER A 151 -9.67 4.74 -1.43
C SER A 151 -11.02 4.94 -0.74
N GLU A 152 -11.03 5.16 0.59
CA GLU A 152 -12.26 5.51 1.32
C GLU A 152 -12.81 6.86 0.88
N GLU A 153 -11.97 7.88 0.67
CA GLU A 153 -12.38 9.20 0.23
C GLU A 153 -12.92 9.18 -1.21
N VAL A 154 -12.23 8.48 -2.12
CA VAL A 154 -12.62 8.49 -3.53
C VAL A 154 -13.64 7.43 -3.90
N GLY A 155 -13.91 6.48 -3.01
CA GLY A 155 -14.87 5.39 -3.23
C GLY A 155 -14.41 4.37 -4.27
N ALA A 156 -13.10 4.18 -4.47
CA ALA A 156 -12.54 3.20 -5.40
C ALA A 156 -11.12 2.82 -5.00
N GLU A 157 -10.79 1.53 -5.13
CA GLU A 157 -9.45 0.98 -4.89
C GLU A 157 -8.53 1.17 -6.12
N LYS A 158 -7.22 1.24 -5.89
CA LYS A 158 -6.22 1.14 -6.97
C LYS A 158 -6.37 -0.21 -7.69
N PRO A 159 -6.26 -0.29 -9.02
CA PRO A 159 -5.72 0.70 -9.95
C PRO A 159 -6.74 1.69 -10.55
N ASN A 160 -7.92 1.87 -9.95
CA ASN A 160 -8.90 2.81 -10.48
C ASN A 160 -8.32 4.22 -10.62
N PRO A 161 -8.45 4.88 -11.79
CA PRO A 161 -7.82 6.18 -12.05
C PRO A 161 -8.32 7.30 -11.14
N ARG A 162 -9.50 7.16 -10.52
CA ARG A 162 -10.07 8.17 -9.62
C ARG A 162 -9.12 8.57 -8.50
N LEU A 163 -8.43 7.62 -7.87
CA LEU A 163 -7.49 7.88 -6.78
C LEU A 163 -6.31 8.73 -7.28
N PHE A 164 -5.71 8.35 -8.40
CA PHE A 164 -4.55 9.05 -8.97
C PHE A 164 -4.91 10.45 -9.45
N LEU A 165 -6.04 10.60 -10.14
CA LEU A 165 -6.52 11.90 -10.60
C LEU A 165 -6.86 12.83 -9.43
N GLU A 166 -7.43 12.32 -8.34
CA GLU A 166 -7.65 13.10 -7.12
C GLU A 166 -6.35 13.54 -6.46
N CYS A 167 -5.31 12.69 -6.47
CA CYS A 167 -3.97 13.08 -6.03
C CYS A 167 -3.43 14.27 -6.85
N ALA A 168 -3.51 14.23 -8.18
CA ALA A 168 -3.08 15.33 -9.05
C ALA A 168 -3.89 16.61 -8.80
N ARG A 169 -5.21 16.48 -8.61
CA ARG A 169 -6.08 17.61 -8.26
C ARG A 169 -5.67 18.27 -6.95
N LYS A 170 -5.41 17.48 -5.90
CA LYS A 170 -4.95 18.00 -4.60
C LYS A 170 -3.56 18.64 -4.68
N ALA A 171 -2.68 18.07 -5.50
CA ALA A 171 -1.37 18.64 -5.77
C ALA A 171 -1.42 19.96 -6.57
N GLY A 172 -2.53 20.24 -7.25
CA GLY A 172 -2.69 21.44 -8.08
C GLY A 172 -1.84 21.42 -9.36
N VAL A 173 -1.45 20.24 -9.87
CA VAL A 173 -0.60 20.07 -11.05
C VAL A 173 -1.20 19.03 -12.00
N PRO A 174 -0.86 19.08 -13.32
CA PRO A 174 -1.21 18.01 -14.25
C PRO A 174 -0.63 16.65 -13.82
N ALA A 175 -1.34 15.55 -14.13
CA ALA A 175 -0.89 14.20 -13.82
C ALA A 175 0.52 13.90 -14.33
N GLY A 176 0.90 14.39 -15.52
CA GLY A 176 2.25 14.23 -16.10
C GLY A 176 3.39 14.93 -15.32
N GLU A 177 3.07 15.75 -14.33
CA GLU A 177 4.04 16.38 -13.42
C GLU A 177 4.09 15.67 -12.05
N CYS A 178 3.34 14.56 -11.90
CA CYS A 178 3.32 13.70 -10.73
C CYS A 178 4.14 12.44 -10.97
N LEU A 179 4.91 12.03 -9.96
CA LEU A 179 5.56 10.72 -9.89
C LEU A 179 4.93 9.93 -8.75
N PHE A 180 4.34 8.77 -9.06
CA PHE A 180 3.79 7.84 -8.08
C PHE A 180 4.80 6.75 -7.74
N ILE A 181 4.93 6.40 -6.47
CA ILE A 181 5.85 5.37 -5.96
C ILE A 181 5.05 4.37 -5.14
N GLY A 182 5.08 3.09 -5.52
CA GLY A 182 4.40 2.01 -4.81
C GLY A 182 5.00 0.64 -5.10
N ASP A 183 4.64 -0.36 -4.30
CA ASP A 183 5.19 -1.72 -4.38
C ASP A 183 4.44 -2.64 -5.36
N SER A 184 3.25 -2.25 -5.77
CA SER A 184 2.40 -3.08 -6.63
C SER A 184 2.45 -2.67 -8.09
N LEU A 185 3.06 -3.52 -8.94
CA LEU A 185 3.04 -3.30 -10.37
C LEU A 185 1.61 -3.15 -10.93
N ALA A 186 0.67 -3.96 -10.44
CA ALA A 186 -0.70 -3.98 -10.95
C ALA A 186 -1.55 -2.81 -10.44
N LYS A 187 -1.43 -2.47 -9.15
CA LYS A 187 -2.23 -1.43 -8.50
C LYS A 187 -1.61 -0.05 -8.67
N ASP A 188 -0.34 0.10 -8.29
CA ASP A 188 0.33 1.40 -8.23
C ASP A 188 0.87 1.84 -9.58
N VAL A 189 1.77 1.04 -10.16
CA VAL A 189 2.49 1.44 -11.37
C VAL A 189 1.54 1.55 -12.57
N ARG A 190 0.77 0.48 -12.84
CA ARG A 190 -0.17 0.49 -13.98
C ARG A 190 -1.31 1.50 -13.76
N GLY A 191 -1.79 1.64 -12.52
CA GLY A 191 -2.82 2.62 -12.20
C GLY A 191 -2.35 4.06 -12.42
N ALA A 192 -1.15 4.41 -11.94
CA ALA A 192 -0.55 5.73 -12.12
C ALA A 192 -0.29 6.04 -13.61
N ILE A 193 0.32 5.10 -14.34
CA ILE A 193 0.55 5.26 -15.79
C ILE A 193 -0.77 5.42 -16.54
N GLY A 194 -1.79 4.62 -16.20
CA GLY A 194 -3.13 4.71 -16.79
C GLY A 194 -3.83 6.05 -16.52
N ALA A 195 -3.46 6.74 -15.45
CA ALA A 195 -3.92 8.09 -15.12
C ALA A 195 -3.03 9.22 -15.71
N GLY A 196 -1.98 8.87 -16.48
CA GLY A 196 -1.06 9.82 -17.10
C GLY A 196 0.07 10.31 -16.20
N MET A 197 0.33 9.64 -15.08
CA MET A 197 1.46 9.94 -14.18
C MET A 197 2.71 9.15 -14.59
N LEU A 198 3.87 9.61 -14.12
CA LEU A 198 5.07 8.79 -14.04
C LEU A 198 4.96 7.84 -12.84
N ALA A 199 5.64 6.69 -12.91
CA ALA A 199 5.59 5.74 -11.82
C ALA A 199 6.93 5.03 -11.60
N PHE A 200 7.28 4.80 -10.33
CA PHE A 200 8.36 3.91 -9.91
C PHE A 200 7.79 2.71 -9.14
N LEU A 201 8.30 1.53 -9.44
CA LEU A 201 8.06 0.34 -8.65
C LEU A 201 9.06 0.29 -7.48
N TYR A 202 8.57 0.41 -6.24
CA TYR A 202 9.41 0.17 -5.07
C TYR A 202 9.67 -1.32 -4.89
N ALA A 203 10.93 -1.73 -5.06
CA ALA A 203 11.33 -3.13 -5.02
C ALA A 203 12.68 -3.27 -4.25
N PRO A 204 12.65 -3.14 -2.90
CA PRO A 204 13.86 -3.26 -2.09
C PRO A 204 14.47 -4.67 -2.24
N GLY A 205 15.80 -4.73 -2.39
CA GLY A 205 16.53 -5.99 -2.53
C GLY A 205 16.47 -6.66 -3.91
N SER A 206 15.81 -6.07 -4.91
CA SER A 206 15.97 -6.51 -6.30
C SER A 206 17.37 -6.10 -6.80
N ALA A 207 18.13 -7.06 -7.34
CA ALA A 207 19.38 -6.74 -8.00
C ALA A 207 19.10 -5.81 -9.19
N ARG A 208 19.85 -4.71 -9.31
CA ARG A 208 19.86 -3.92 -10.54
C ARG A 208 20.46 -4.79 -11.63
N GLU A 209 19.63 -5.46 -12.43
CA GLU A 209 20.08 -5.91 -13.74
C GLU A 209 20.42 -4.64 -14.51
N GLY A 210 21.70 -4.53 -14.92
CA GLY A 210 22.28 -3.34 -15.49
C GLY A 210 21.46 -2.81 -16.67
N THR A 211 20.67 -1.80 -16.41
CA THR A 211 20.05 -1.01 -17.46
C THR A 211 20.81 0.30 -17.54
N GLY A 212 21.64 0.39 -18.55
CA GLY A 212 22.03 1.67 -19.10
C GLY A 212 20.76 2.49 -19.32
N GLY A 213 20.78 3.75 -18.89
CA GLY A 213 19.61 4.62 -18.85
C GLY A 213 18.90 4.72 -20.20
N GLU A 214 17.85 3.92 -20.35
CA GLU A 214 16.80 4.17 -21.34
C GLU A 214 15.59 4.72 -20.59
N THR A 215 15.40 6.01 -20.76
CA THR A 215 14.19 6.73 -20.37
C THR A 215 13.01 6.14 -21.12
N VAL A 216 11.94 5.81 -20.40
CA VAL A 216 10.64 5.48 -20.98
C VAL A 216 10.24 6.61 -21.92
N PRO A 217 9.92 6.37 -23.19
CA PRO A 217 9.43 7.40 -24.08
C PRO A 217 8.12 7.99 -23.53
N ALA A 218 8.00 9.30 -23.66
CA ALA A 218 6.81 10.07 -23.34
C ALA A 218 5.56 9.40 -23.93
N ALA A 219 4.47 9.45 -23.18
CA ALA A 219 3.14 8.94 -23.46
C ALA A 219 2.83 8.77 -24.96
N GLY A 220 3.02 7.57 -25.47
CA GLY A 220 2.68 7.20 -26.84
C GLY A 220 2.67 5.69 -26.95
N ALA A 221 1.45 5.14 -27.07
CA ALA A 221 1.16 3.78 -27.48
C ALA A 221 1.49 2.63 -26.51
N LEU A 222 0.87 2.63 -25.34
CA LEU A 222 0.39 1.36 -24.77
C LEU A 222 -1.08 1.24 -25.15
N ALA A 223 -1.41 0.21 -25.94
CA ALA A 223 -2.78 -0.10 -26.32
C ALA A 223 -3.66 -0.21 -25.07
N PRO A 224 -4.93 0.25 -25.11
CA PRO A 224 -5.82 0.11 -23.97
C PRO A 224 -5.91 -1.37 -23.58
N ALA A 225 -5.73 -1.65 -22.28
CA ALA A 225 -5.89 -2.99 -21.76
C ALA A 225 -7.29 -3.51 -22.13
N PRO A 226 -7.42 -4.76 -22.61
CA PRO A 226 -8.73 -5.34 -22.89
C PRO A 226 -9.55 -5.31 -21.60
N ALA A 227 -10.83 -4.95 -21.73
CA ALA A 227 -11.80 -5.00 -20.65
C ALA A 227 -11.75 -6.41 -20.02
N VAL A 228 -11.34 -6.51 -18.75
CA VAL A 228 -11.32 -7.78 -18.05
C VAL A 228 -12.76 -8.14 -17.73
N ALA A 229 -13.27 -9.14 -18.43
CA ALA A 229 -14.52 -9.78 -18.10
C ALA A 229 -14.45 -10.31 -16.65
N ALA A 230 -15.48 -10.04 -15.86
CA ALA A 230 -15.64 -10.59 -14.52
C ALA A 230 -15.64 -12.12 -14.59
N GLY A 231 -14.66 -12.76 -13.95
CA GLY A 231 -14.68 -14.21 -13.77
C GLY A 231 -13.36 -14.91 -14.08
N ALA A 232 -12.38 -14.78 -13.17
CA ALA A 232 -11.39 -15.84 -12.97
C ALA A 232 -10.77 -15.67 -11.57
N LEU A 233 -11.17 -16.54 -10.65
CA LEU A 233 -10.51 -16.73 -9.36
C LEU A 233 -9.12 -17.30 -9.60
N ALA A 234 -8.09 -16.55 -9.22
CA ALA A 234 -6.76 -17.13 -9.05
C ALA A 234 -6.69 -17.88 -7.71
N PRO A 235 -6.06 -19.08 -7.65
CA PRO A 235 -6.00 -19.88 -6.45
C PRO A 235 -5.12 -19.23 -5.39
N ALA A 236 -5.60 -19.23 -4.14
CA ALA A 236 -4.86 -18.83 -2.96
C ALA A 236 -3.64 -19.75 -2.77
N LEU A 237 -2.43 -19.22 -2.94
CA LEU A 237 -1.20 -19.92 -2.55
C LEU A 237 -1.13 -19.93 -1.02
N ALA A 238 -1.10 -21.16 -0.48
CA ALA A 238 -0.76 -21.42 0.90
C ALA A 238 0.69 -20.98 1.15
N VAL A 239 0.88 -20.04 2.09
CA VAL A 239 2.23 -19.66 2.53
C VAL A 239 2.71 -20.70 3.52
N ALA A 240 3.54 -21.63 3.05
CA ALA A 240 4.38 -22.46 3.90
C ALA A 240 5.51 -21.60 4.48
N ALA A 241 5.80 -21.79 5.77
CA ALA A 241 6.84 -21.07 6.48
C ALA A 241 8.21 -21.27 5.82
N GLY A 242 8.96 -20.21 5.59
CA GLY A 242 10.42 -20.25 5.51
C GLY A 242 11.10 -20.13 4.15
N ALA A 243 10.42 -19.90 3.04
CA ALA A 243 11.11 -19.62 1.78
C ALA A 243 11.15 -18.11 1.52
N LEU A 244 12.35 -17.52 1.37
CA LEU A 244 12.52 -16.22 0.76
C LEU A 244 11.93 -16.32 -0.65
N VAL A 245 10.77 -15.68 -0.86
CA VAL A 245 10.24 -15.50 -2.22
C VAL A 245 11.16 -14.50 -2.90
N PRO A 246 11.83 -14.83 -4.01
CA PRO A 246 12.64 -13.86 -4.73
C PRO A 246 11.77 -12.66 -5.11
N ALA A 247 12.34 -11.45 -5.01
CA ALA A 247 11.64 -10.23 -5.42
C ALA A 247 11.14 -10.40 -6.86
N PRO A 248 9.90 -10.00 -7.19
CA PRO A 248 9.37 -10.14 -8.53
C PRO A 248 10.27 -9.42 -9.53
N ALA A 249 10.56 -10.05 -10.66
CA ALA A 249 11.32 -9.42 -11.73
C ALA A 249 10.59 -8.16 -12.21
N VAL A 250 11.30 -7.02 -12.28
CA VAL A 250 10.76 -5.76 -12.78
C VAL A 250 10.58 -5.89 -14.30
N PRO A 251 9.37 -5.68 -14.85
CA PRO A 251 9.16 -5.75 -16.28
C PRO A 251 9.99 -4.71 -17.05
N ALA A 252 10.39 -5.04 -18.29
CA ALA A 252 11.07 -4.09 -19.15
C ALA A 252 10.24 -2.78 -19.31
N GLY A 253 10.89 -1.64 -19.19
CA GLY A 253 10.25 -0.32 -19.30
C GLY A 253 9.65 0.24 -18.01
N VAL A 254 9.76 -0.47 -16.88
CA VAL A 254 9.39 0.06 -15.55
C VAL A 254 10.63 0.41 -14.76
N THR A 255 10.72 1.62 -14.25
CA THR A 255 11.83 2.04 -13.39
C THR A 255 11.63 1.47 -11.98
N ALA A 256 12.62 0.70 -11.51
CA ALA A 256 12.66 0.20 -10.14
C ALA A 256 13.36 1.20 -9.21
N LEU A 257 12.72 1.51 -8.10
CA LEU A 257 13.34 2.17 -6.95
C LEU A 257 13.72 1.11 -5.93
N THR A 258 15.01 0.85 -5.78
CA THR A 258 15.52 -0.18 -4.85
C THR A 258 15.89 0.38 -3.49
N SER A 259 16.04 1.69 -3.38
CA SER A 259 16.37 2.40 -2.14
C SER A 259 15.83 3.82 -2.17
N PHE A 260 15.25 4.28 -1.08
CA PHE A 260 14.84 5.68 -0.94
C PHE A 260 16.00 6.66 -0.92
N TYR A 261 17.22 6.24 -0.56
CA TYR A 261 18.41 7.08 -0.64
C TYR A 261 18.72 7.55 -2.08
N ASP A 262 18.30 6.78 -3.08
CA ASP A 262 18.52 7.14 -4.50
C ASP A 262 17.45 8.11 -5.04
N LEU A 263 16.28 8.18 -4.42
CA LEU A 263 15.13 8.90 -4.96
C LEU A 263 15.39 10.40 -5.24
N PRO A 264 16.00 11.18 -4.33
CA PRO A 264 16.25 12.59 -4.60
C PRO A 264 17.20 12.83 -5.79
N LYS A 265 18.15 11.92 -6.00
CA LYS A 265 19.07 11.98 -7.17
C LYS A 265 18.30 11.68 -8.45
N LEU A 266 17.51 10.61 -8.49
CA LEU A 266 16.72 10.21 -9.67
C LEU A 266 15.76 11.32 -10.09
N VAL A 267 15.07 11.94 -9.14
CA VAL A 267 14.13 13.04 -9.43
C VAL A 267 14.85 14.26 -9.98
N ARG A 268 16.05 14.60 -9.47
CA ARG A 268 16.87 15.69 -10.04
C ARG A 268 17.30 15.39 -11.46
N GLU A 269 17.74 14.18 -11.75
CA GLU A 269 18.14 13.74 -13.10
C GLU A 269 16.95 13.82 -14.09
N MET A 270 15.76 13.38 -13.68
CA MET A 270 14.53 13.50 -14.49
C MET A 270 14.11 14.95 -14.74
N ASN A 271 14.44 15.85 -13.85
CA ASN A 271 14.13 17.28 -13.97
C ASN A 271 15.25 18.09 -14.65
N ALA A 272 16.41 17.49 -14.92
CA ALA A 272 17.47 18.16 -15.63
C ALA A 272 17.06 18.47 -17.09
N PRO A 273 17.35 19.67 -17.62
CA PRO A 273 17.09 19.96 -19.03
C PRO A 273 17.87 18.97 -19.90
N ASN A 274 17.19 18.41 -20.90
CA ASN A 274 17.87 17.60 -21.92
C ASN A 274 18.99 18.42 -22.55
N ARG A 275 20.24 18.01 -22.36
CA ARG A 275 21.39 18.61 -23.01
C ARG A 275 21.47 18.19 -24.46
#